data_61c7ee8cc9da5ba75889cf4dafbd022b
#
_entry.id   61c7ee8cc9da5ba75889cf4dafbd022b
#
_cell.length_a   1.000
_cell.length_b   1.000
_cell.length_c   1.000
_cell.angle_alpha   90.00
_cell.angle_beta   90.00
_cell.angle_gamma   90.00
#
_symmetry.space_group_name_H-M   'P 1'
#
loop_
_entity.id
_entity.type
_entity.pdbx_description
1 polymer ?
#
loop_
_entity_poly.entity_id
_entity_poly.type
_entity_poly.pdbx_seq_one_letter_code
_entity_poly.pdbx_strand_id
1 'polypeptide(L)'
;MKRWQLIGTSVLGLMVGCWAVAGPVWGQGRGQGFRPCPYAPYMCPVKSTCKPFDESGKVVQVLTETLEDGMHPGMAVVVDTNNQGQVHVSLGPVWYLERQEFELKPGDEVRVKGVCEKEKDGKLRVIAYELTKGDYVLQLRDSQGRPNWEAWRKR
;
A
#
# COMPACT_ATOMS: atom_id res chain seq x y z
N MET A 1 52.92 18.33 50.91
CA MET A 1 52.79 19.34 52.01
C MET A 1 51.41 20.05 51.85
N LYS A 2 50.73 20.24 53.04
CA LYS A 2 49.50 21.02 53.30
C LYS A 2 48.20 20.35 52.76
N ARG A 3 47.51 19.56 53.49
CA ARG A 3 46.59 19.65 54.67
C ARG A 3 45.90 21.00 54.81
N TRP A 4 44.56 20.92 54.72
CA TRP A 4 43.52 21.67 55.48
C TRP A 4 42.22 20.98 55.19
N GLN A 5 41.64 20.23 56.05
CA GLN A 5 40.82 20.32 57.26
C GLN A 5 39.55 21.18 57.11
N LEU A 6 38.46 20.40 57.14
CA LEU A 6 37.22 20.59 57.94
C LEU A 6 36.59 21.98 57.96
N ILE A 7 35.27 22.00 57.71
CA ILE A 7 34.27 22.38 58.69
C ILE A 7 32.91 21.86 58.20
N GLY A 8 32.23 21.10 59.04
CA GLY A 8 30.89 20.68 58.92
C GLY A 8 29.88 21.78 59.28
N THR A 9 28.74 21.73 58.73
CA THR A 9 27.53 22.25 59.32
C THR A 9 26.36 21.37 58.97
N SER A 10 25.87 20.67 59.99
CA SER A 10 24.56 20.05 60.01
C SER A 10 23.48 21.11 59.82
N VAL A 11 22.60 20.91 58.87
CA VAL A 11 21.29 21.54 58.90
C VAL A 11 20.24 20.45 58.75
N LEU A 12 19.60 20.17 59.86
CA LEU A 12 18.29 19.53 59.89
C LEU A 12 17.32 20.41 59.12
N GLY A 13 16.69 19.86 58.11
CA GLY A 13 15.65 20.56 57.34
C GLY A 13 14.62 19.60 56.80
N LEU A 14 13.59 19.41 57.61
CA LEU A 14 12.19 19.09 57.24
C LEU A 14 11.95 18.16 56.07
N MET A 15 11.59 16.94 56.40
CA MET A 15 10.79 16.03 55.57
C MET A 15 9.44 16.69 55.24
N VAL A 16 9.35 17.31 54.08
CA VAL A 16 8.07 17.55 53.44
C VAL A 16 7.75 16.36 52.59
N GLY A 17 6.87 15.53 53.09
CA GLY A 17 6.35 14.39 52.37
C GLY A 17 5.62 14.85 51.11
N CYS A 18 6.30 14.76 49.98
CA CYS A 18 5.64 14.86 48.69
C CYS A 18 4.95 13.53 48.41
N TRP A 19 3.70 13.47 48.72
CA TRP A 19 2.84 12.39 48.27
C TRP A 19 2.77 12.50 46.73
N ALA A 20 3.59 11.75 46.07
CA ALA A 20 3.45 11.53 44.65
C ALA A 20 2.18 10.70 44.46
N VAL A 21 1.11 11.38 44.12
CA VAL A 21 -0.08 10.74 43.56
C VAL A 21 0.38 10.12 42.25
N ALA A 22 0.66 8.82 42.28
CA ALA A 22 0.81 8.03 41.07
C ALA A 22 -0.55 7.97 40.40
N GLY A 23 -0.87 9.00 39.62
CA GLY A 23 -1.94 8.94 38.67
C GLY A 23 -1.61 7.81 37.64
N PRO A 24 -2.63 7.05 37.20
CA PRO A 24 -2.40 6.08 36.16
C PRO A 24 -1.83 6.79 34.97
N VAL A 25 -0.59 6.49 34.64
CA VAL A 25 0.01 6.87 33.37
C VAL A 25 -0.75 6.05 32.32
N TRP A 26 -1.84 6.63 31.86
CA TRP A 26 -2.43 6.20 30.60
C TRP A 26 -1.37 6.47 29.57
N GLY A 27 -0.61 5.44 29.27
CA GLY A 27 0.24 5.44 28.10
C GLY A 27 -0.67 5.74 26.93
N GLN A 28 -0.72 7.03 26.56
CA GLN A 28 -1.11 7.41 25.23
C GLN A 28 -0.03 6.85 24.31
N GLY A 29 -0.11 5.54 24.08
CA GLY A 29 0.42 4.98 22.88
C GLY A 29 -0.21 5.83 21.79
N ARG A 30 0.59 6.72 21.21
CA ARG A 30 0.32 7.24 19.88
C ARG A 30 0.30 5.99 19.00
N GLY A 31 -0.82 5.31 18.99
CA GLY A 31 -1.16 4.44 17.91
C GLY A 31 -0.97 5.32 16.68
N GLN A 32 0.06 5.04 15.92
CA GLN A 32 0.14 5.54 14.57
C GLN A 32 -1.19 5.12 13.98
N GLY A 33 -2.10 6.09 13.91
CA GLY A 33 -3.45 5.82 13.53
C GLY A 33 -3.38 5.08 12.22
N PHE A 34 -3.86 3.87 12.24
CA PHE A 34 -4.08 3.07 11.06
C PHE A 34 -4.90 3.96 10.13
N ARG A 35 -4.23 4.64 9.21
CA ARG A 35 -4.93 5.38 8.18
C ARG A 35 -5.55 4.31 7.31
N PRO A 36 -6.88 4.18 7.30
CA PRO A 36 -7.50 3.24 6.40
C PRO A 36 -7.00 3.60 5.01
N CYS A 37 -6.56 2.60 4.25
CA CYS A 37 -6.16 2.79 2.87
C CYS A 37 -7.32 3.48 2.15
N PRO A 38 -7.12 4.66 1.54
CA PRO A 38 -8.21 5.41 0.91
C PRO A 38 -8.86 4.65 -0.25
N TYR A 39 -8.28 3.53 -0.65
CA TYR A 39 -8.70 2.72 -1.79
C TYR A 39 -9.46 1.44 -1.41
N ALA A 40 -9.96 1.37 -0.18
CA ALA A 40 -10.78 0.29 0.34
C ALA A 40 -10.05 -1.00 0.79
N PRO A 41 -10.71 -1.78 1.66
CA PRO A 41 -10.15 -2.96 2.31
C PRO A 41 -9.75 -4.09 1.35
N TYR A 42 -10.29 -4.08 0.12
CA TYR A 42 -10.02 -5.11 -0.88
C TYR A 42 -8.70 -4.93 -1.64
N MET A 43 -8.12 -3.72 -1.61
CA MET A 43 -6.90 -3.39 -2.36
C MET A 43 -5.68 -3.24 -1.47
N CYS A 44 -5.88 -3.05 -0.18
CA CYS A 44 -4.80 -2.88 0.77
C CYS A 44 -4.83 -4.02 1.78
N PRO A 45 -3.98 -5.02 1.65
CA PRO A 45 -3.74 -5.97 2.73
C PRO A 45 -3.29 -5.18 3.97
N VAL A 46 -3.76 -5.59 5.14
CA VAL A 46 -3.69 -4.90 6.45
C VAL A 46 -2.30 -4.37 6.86
N LYS A 47 -1.26 -4.67 6.10
CA LYS A 47 0.13 -4.28 6.40
C LYS A 47 0.84 -3.52 5.27
N SER A 48 0.18 -3.24 4.14
CA SER A 48 0.84 -2.56 3.04
C SER A 48 0.61 -1.06 3.09
N THR A 49 1.66 -0.31 2.89
CA THR A 49 1.58 1.12 2.61
C THR A 49 1.21 1.30 1.13
N CYS A 50 -0.07 1.15 0.82
CA CYS A 50 -0.55 1.38 -0.52
C CYS A 50 -0.34 2.85 -0.90
N LYS A 51 0.39 3.08 -1.97
CA LYS A 51 0.58 4.40 -2.54
C LYS A 51 -0.25 4.50 -3.82
N PRO A 52 -0.87 5.66 -4.08
CA PRO A 52 -1.53 5.89 -5.36
C PRO A 52 -0.49 5.81 -6.49
N PHE A 53 -0.90 5.18 -7.57
CA PHE A 53 -0.12 5.07 -8.80
C PHE A 53 -0.93 5.67 -9.94
N ASP A 54 -0.37 6.61 -10.65
CA ASP A 54 -0.95 7.22 -11.85
C ASP A 54 0.19 7.58 -12.80
N GLU A 55 0.53 6.67 -13.68
CA GLU A 55 1.63 6.86 -14.62
C GLU A 55 1.28 6.33 -16.00
N SER A 56 1.92 6.92 -17.00
CA SER A 56 1.88 6.45 -18.37
C SER A 56 3.16 5.69 -18.70
N GLY A 57 3.03 4.71 -19.55
CA GLY A 57 4.16 3.91 -19.99
C GLY A 57 3.82 3.05 -21.18
N LYS A 58 4.79 2.27 -21.61
CA LYS A 58 4.68 1.35 -22.74
C LYS A 58 4.58 -0.08 -22.27
N VAL A 59 3.62 -0.82 -22.79
CA VAL A 59 3.50 -2.25 -22.51
C VAL A 59 4.69 -2.99 -23.09
N VAL A 60 5.44 -3.67 -22.23
CA VAL A 60 6.58 -4.52 -22.61
C VAL A 60 6.12 -5.93 -22.85
N GLN A 61 5.28 -6.45 -21.97
CA GLN A 61 4.83 -7.83 -22.00
C GLN A 61 3.43 -7.96 -21.40
N VAL A 62 2.63 -8.86 -21.97
CA VAL A 62 1.34 -9.30 -21.40
C VAL A 62 1.54 -10.69 -20.81
N LEU A 63 1.12 -10.88 -19.57
CA LEU A 63 1.32 -12.09 -18.80
C LEU A 63 -0.04 -12.67 -18.35
N THR A 64 -0.11 -13.99 -18.30
CA THR A 64 -1.20 -14.69 -17.62
C THR A 64 -0.60 -15.32 -16.37
N GLU A 65 -1.15 -15.00 -15.21
CA GLU A 65 -0.66 -15.46 -13.92
C GLU A 65 -1.80 -15.99 -13.05
N THR A 66 -1.50 -16.96 -12.21
CA THR A 66 -2.42 -17.41 -11.16
C THR A 66 -1.84 -16.96 -9.82
N LEU A 67 -2.53 -16.05 -9.14
CA LEU A 67 -2.03 -15.43 -7.91
C LEU A 67 -2.01 -16.41 -6.73
N GLU A 68 -3.00 -17.29 -6.67
CA GLU A 68 -3.13 -18.32 -5.63
C GLU A 68 -3.71 -19.60 -6.21
N ASP A 69 -3.36 -20.72 -5.62
CA ASP A 69 -3.89 -22.03 -6.00
C ASP A 69 -5.43 -22.04 -5.90
N GLY A 70 -6.08 -22.47 -6.98
CA GLY A 70 -7.54 -22.48 -7.08
C GLY A 70 -8.19 -21.18 -7.54
N MET A 71 -7.44 -20.11 -7.75
CA MET A 71 -7.94 -18.92 -8.42
C MET A 71 -7.95 -19.07 -9.94
N HIS A 72 -8.90 -18.37 -10.57
CA HIS A 72 -8.91 -18.24 -12.03
C HIS A 72 -7.67 -17.50 -12.52
N PRO A 73 -7.14 -17.85 -13.68
CA PRO A 73 -6.03 -17.13 -14.28
C PRO A 73 -6.32 -15.64 -14.38
N GLY A 74 -5.38 -14.82 -13.94
CA GLY A 74 -5.39 -13.37 -14.06
C GLY A 74 -4.52 -12.90 -15.20
N MET A 75 -4.83 -11.74 -15.74
CA MET A 75 -3.99 -11.04 -16.71
C MET A 75 -3.19 -9.96 -15.98
N ALA A 76 -1.93 -9.91 -16.28
CA ALA A 76 -1.02 -8.84 -15.84
C ALA A 76 -0.24 -8.32 -17.04
N VAL A 77 0.25 -7.10 -16.92
CA VAL A 77 1.12 -6.50 -17.92
C VAL A 77 2.36 -5.92 -17.26
N VAL A 78 3.48 -6.02 -17.94
CA VAL A 78 4.68 -5.28 -17.57
C VAL A 78 4.68 -3.99 -18.37
N VAL A 79 4.66 -2.87 -17.67
CA VAL A 79 4.67 -1.53 -18.25
C VAL A 79 5.99 -0.86 -17.92
N ASP A 80 6.68 -0.37 -18.92
CA ASP A 80 7.87 0.45 -18.75
C ASP A 80 7.45 1.91 -18.61
N THR A 81 7.64 2.43 -17.41
CA THR A 81 7.26 3.80 -17.05
C THR A 81 8.50 4.68 -16.99
N ASN A 82 8.33 5.97 -17.28
CA ASN A 82 9.46 6.89 -17.30
C ASN A 82 10.07 7.14 -15.90
N ASN A 83 9.27 7.00 -14.84
CA ASN A 83 9.69 7.36 -13.49
C ASN A 83 10.17 6.17 -12.65
N GLN A 84 9.59 4.99 -12.87
CA GLN A 84 9.82 3.83 -12.01
C GLN A 84 10.41 2.62 -12.76
N GLY A 85 10.63 2.77 -14.09
CA GLY A 85 11.07 1.68 -14.94
C GLY A 85 9.97 0.63 -15.14
N GLN A 86 10.36 -0.63 -15.22
CA GLN A 86 9.43 -1.72 -15.43
C GLN A 86 8.62 -2.03 -14.18
N VAL A 87 7.31 -1.91 -14.31
CA VAL A 87 6.35 -2.14 -13.23
C VAL A 87 5.40 -3.26 -13.64
N HIS A 88 5.18 -4.20 -12.71
CA HIS A 88 4.21 -5.27 -12.89
C HIS A 88 2.81 -4.78 -12.50
N VAL A 89 1.90 -4.79 -13.44
CA VAL A 89 0.53 -4.27 -13.28
C VAL A 89 -0.46 -5.42 -13.37
N SER A 90 -1.12 -5.73 -12.27
CA SER A 90 -2.18 -6.74 -12.22
C SER A 90 -3.52 -6.12 -12.61
N LEU A 91 -4.17 -6.67 -13.63
CA LEU A 91 -5.42 -6.14 -14.19
C LEU A 91 -6.64 -6.84 -13.60
N GLY A 92 -6.74 -8.14 -13.76
CA GLY A 92 -7.88 -8.92 -13.29
C GLY A 92 -8.01 -10.25 -14.01
N PRO A 93 -9.13 -10.98 -13.82
CA PRO A 93 -9.31 -12.29 -14.42
C PRO A 93 -9.36 -12.24 -15.94
N VAL A 94 -8.68 -13.19 -16.61
CA VAL A 94 -8.64 -13.31 -18.07
C VAL A 94 -10.05 -13.37 -18.66
N TRP A 95 -10.94 -14.21 -18.09
CA TRP A 95 -12.31 -14.37 -18.56
C TRP A 95 -13.15 -13.09 -18.56
N TYR A 96 -12.81 -12.13 -17.70
CA TYR A 96 -13.47 -10.84 -17.66
C TYR A 96 -12.91 -9.91 -18.74
N LEU A 97 -11.57 -9.85 -18.86
CA LEU A 97 -10.91 -8.96 -19.79
C LEU A 97 -11.18 -9.33 -21.26
N GLU A 98 -11.26 -10.61 -21.57
CA GLU A 98 -11.60 -11.09 -22.92
C GLU A 98 -13.00 -10.63 -23.40
N ARG A 99 -13.89 -10.29 -22.47
CA ARG A 99 -15.25 -9.80 -22.77
C ARG A 99 -15.34 -8.29 -22.94
N GLN A 100 -14.24 -7.57 -22.66
CA GLN A 100 -14.25 -6.11 -22.68
C GLN A 100 -13.90 -5.52 -24.05
N GLU A 101 -13.68 -6.36 -25.07
CA GLU A 101 -13.22 -5.92 -26.40
C GLU A 101 -11.95 -5.03 -26.34
N PHE A 102 -11.16 -5.21 -25.28
CA PHE A 102 -9.98 -4.44 -24.98
C PHE A 102 -8.73 -5.30 -25.14
N GLU A 103 -8.02 -5.08 -26.21
CA GLU A 103 -6.81 -5.86 -26.53
C GLU A 103 -5.55 -5.08 -26.17
N LEU A 104 -4.65 -5.73 -25.42
CA LEU A 104 -3.33 -5.21 -25.06
C LEU A 104 -2.25 -5.97 -25.80
N LYS A 105 -1.34 -5.23 -26.40
CA LYS A 105 -0.18 -5.78 -27.12
C LYS A 105 1.12 -5.14 -26.61
N PRO A 106 2.22 -5.86 -26.64
CA PRO A 106 3.53 -5.24 -26.43
C PRO A 106 3.72 -4.05 -27.41
N GLY A 107 4.19 -2.93 -26.87
CA GLY A 107 4.36 -1.70 -27.62
C GLY A 107 3.22 -0.68 -27.48
N ASP A 108 2.08 -1.07 -26.94
CA ASP A 108 0.97 -0.14 -26.68
C ASP A 108 1.34 0.90 -25.61
N GLU A 109 0.95 2.14 -25.85
CA GLU A 109 1.03 3.18 -24.82
C GLU A 109 -0.22 3.16 -23.97
N VAL A 110 -0.02 3.08 -22.66
CA VAL A 110 -1.10 2.99 -21.69
C VAL A 110 -0.86 3.93 -20.52
N ARG A 111 -1.94 4.41 -19.95
CA ARG A 111 -1.92 5.07 -18.64
C ARG A 111 -2.59 4.16 -17.62
N VAL A 112 -1.91 3.94 -16.53
CA VAL A 112 -2.37 3.06 -15.46
C VAL A 112 -2.65 3.90 -14.22
N LYS A 113 -3.86 3.77 -13.69
CA LYS A 113 -4.21 4.26 -12.37
C LYS A 113 -4.49 3.10 -11.45
N GLY A 114 -3.94 3.14 -10.26
CA GLY A 114 -4.06 2.06 -9.31
C GLY A 114 -3.39 2.35 -7.99
N VAL A 115 -2.99 1.30 -7.31
CA VAL A 115 -2.21 1.37 -6.08
C VAL A 115 -0.99 0.48 -6.19
N CYS A 116 0.13 1.01 -5.71
CA CYS A 116 1.38 0.27 -5.61
C CYS A 116 1.40 -0.57 -4.35
N GLU A 117 1.68 -1.83 -4.49
CA GLU A 117 2.03 -2.74 -3.43
C GLU A 117 3.48 -3.20 -3.60
N LYS A 118 4.21 -3.29 -2.49
CA LYS A 118 5.55 -3.85 -2.52
C LYS A 118 5.47 -5.33 -2.17
N GLU A 119 5.84 -6.18 -3.08
CA GLU A 119 5.90 -7.62 -2.85
C GLU A 119 6.98 -8.00 -1.82
N LYS A 120 6.90 -9.23 -1.32
CA LYS A 120 7.86 -9.76 -0.33
C LYS A 120 9.30 -9.82 -0.87
N ASP A 121 9.45 -9.97 -2.18
CA ASP A 121 10.74 -9.98 -2.89
C ASP A 121 11.26 -8.56 -3.19
N GLY A 122 10.51 -7.53 -2.80
CA GLY A 122 10.88 -6.14 -2.98
C GLY A 122 10.47 -5.54 -4.32
N LYS A 123 9.91 -6.32 -5.23
CA LYS A 123 9.39 -5.82 -6.50
C LYS A 123 8.14 -4.99 -6.30
N LEU A 124 7.93 -4.05 -7.20
CA LEU A 124 6.76 -3.21 -7.22
C LEU A 124 5.67 -3.86 -8.06
N ARG A 125 4.53 -4.13 -7.44
CA ARG A 125 3.30 -4.55 -8.12
C ARG A 125 2.30 -3.41 -8.04
N VAL A 126 1.62 -3.16 -9.13
CA VAL A 126 0.48 -2.23 -9.20
C VAL A 126 -0.80 -3.02 -9.37
N ILE A 127 -1.76 -2.75 -8.52
CA ILE A 127 -3.12 -3.25 -8.69
C ILE A 127 -3.90 -2.15 -9.42
N ALA A 128 -4.20 -2.38 -10.70
CA ALA A 128 -4.89 -1.41 -11.52
C ALA A 128 -6.38 -1.34 -11.18
N TYR A 129 -6.91 -0.13 -11.14
CA TYR A 129 -8.36 0.10 -11.13
C TYR A 129 -8.85 0.75 -12.41
N GLU A 130 -7.98 1.46 -13.12
CA GLU A 130 -8.28 2.03 -14.42
C GLU A 130 -7.07 1.88 -15.35
N LEU A 131 -7.33 1.49 -16.58
CA LEU A 131 -6.34 1.42 -17.64
C LEU A 131 -6.86 2.19 -18.86
N THR A 132 -6.08 3.14 -19.33
CA THR A 132 -6.42 3.94 -20.52
C THR A 132 -5.46 3.61 -21.66
N LYS A 133 -6.00 3.34 -22.85
CA LYS A 133 -5.24 3.13 -24.09
C LYS A 133 -5.87 4.00 -25.18
N GLY A 134 -5.19 5.08 -25.58
CA GLY A 134 -5.77 6.06 -26.49
C GLY A 134 -7.08 6.63 -25.92
N ASP A 135 -8.18 6.48 -26.66
CA ASP A 135 -9.51 6.95 -26.26
C ASP A 135 -10.31 5.94 -25.44
N TYR A 136 -9.77 4.72 -25.27
CA TYR A 136 -10.41 3.66 -24.51
C TYR A 136 -10.03 3.69 -23.05
N VAL A 137 -11.04 3.70 -22.18
CA VAL A 137 -10.85 3.63 -20.72
C VAL A 137 -11.48 2.35 -20.20
N LEU A 138 -10.66 1.47 -19.67
CA LEU A 138 -11.08 0.24 -19.04
C LEU A 138 -11.12 0.42 -17.52
N GLN A 139 -12.32 0.45 -16.95
CA GLN A 139 -12.50 0.46 -15.50
C GLN A 139 -12.53 -0.96 -14.95
N LEU A 140 -11.53 -1.31 -14.18
CA LEU A 140 -11.37 -2.63 -13.57
C LEU A 140 -11.98 -2.69 -12.17
N ARG A 141 -11.95 -1.57 -11.45
CA ARG A 141 -12.46 -1.46 -10.09
C ARG A 141 -13.18 -0.14 -9.87
N ASP A 142 -14.12 -0.13 -8.94
CA ASP A 142 -14.83 1.09 -8.54
C ASP A 142 -13.96 1.99 -7.63
N SER A 143 -14.49 3.15 -7.25
CA SER A 143 -13.85 4.10 -6.34
C SER A 143 -13.58 3.54 -4.95
N GLN A 144 -14.21 2.44 -4.58
CA GLN A 144 -14.01 1.72 -3.33
C GLN A 144 -13.06 0.54 -3.49
N GLY A 145 -12.49 0.33 -4.68
CA GLY A 145 -11.58 -0.75 -4.99
C GLY A 145 -12.25 -2.10 -5.22
N ARG A 146 -13.57 -2.15 -5.28
CA ARG A 146 -14.28 -3.40 -5.54
C ARG A 146 -14.15 -3.76 -7.01
N PRO A 147 -13.83 -5.02 -7.32
CA PRO A 147 -13.69 -5.47 -8.69
C PRO A 147 -15.02 -5.41 -9.46
N ASN A 148 -15.02 -4.84 -10.65
CA ASN A 148 -16.22 -4.78 -11.49
C ASN A 148 -16.70 -6.17 -11.96
N TRP A 149 -15.80 -7.16 -12.02
CA TRP A 149 -16.15 -8.55 -12.35
C TRP A 149 -16.86 -9.30 -11.22
N GLU A 150 -16.89 -8.77 -10.01
CA GLU A 150 -17.58 -9.39 -8.89
C GLU A 150 -19.10 -9.47 -9.13
N ALA A 151 -19.67 -8.46 -9.80
CA ALA A 151 -21.06 -8.45 -10.20
C ALA A 151 -21.41 -9.52 -11.24
N TRP A 152 -20.43 -10.08 -11.95
CA TRP A 152 -20.57 -11.08 -13.00
C TRP A 152 -20.36 -12.52 -12.50
N ARG A 153 -19.92 -12.67 -11.25
CA ARG A 153 -19.90 -13.99 -10.62
C ARG A 153 -21.33 -14.45 -10.41
N LYS A 154 -21.72 -15.48 -11.14
CA LYS A 154 -22.99 -16.16 -10.85
C LYS A 154 -22.89 -16.72 -9.43
N ARG A 155 -23.82 -16.32 -8.59
CA ARG A 155 -24.03 -16.90 -7.26
C ARG A 155 -24.56 -18.31 -7.39
#